data_4f878fd93b91952d04d936220e57c78e
#
_entry.id   4f878fd93b91952d04d936220e57c78e
#
_cell.length_a   1.000
_cell.length_b   1.000
_cell.length_c   1.000
_cell.angle_alpha   90.00
_cell.angle_beta   90.00
_cell.angle_gamma   90.00
#
_symmetry.space_group_name_H-M   'P 1'
#
loop_
_entity.id
_entity.type
_entity.pdbx_description
1 polymer ?
#
loop_
_entity_poly.entity_id
_entity_poly.type
_entity_poly.pdbx_seq_one_letter_code
_entity_poly.pdbx_strand_id
1 'polypeptide(L)'
;ALLFARETNAFLTKRIEYLKTPIEEREQRSKEGREQNAQGGILTAVKFAFKHRQLRFLIIACCCFYLASLGTATYSTVMAKSALMTEEEITLALFLYPVGNALFTLISGFVSDKFGRKVTIVAMSCSALTCYLLFIFSGMFKWTPYLTGFAIGGFMGSYWGAGDTIGGIMFSESTPTNLRSSVTVINTLLNGVMGGLATVITMILLPIIP
;
A
#
# COMPACT_ATOMS: atom_id res chain seq x y z
N ALA A 1 1.23 20.92 3.48
CA ALA A 1 0.12 20.02 3.11
C ALA A 1 -1.25 20.60 3.49
N LEU A 2 -1.43 21.12 4.73
CA LEU A 2 -2.71 21.69 5.20
C LEU A 2 -3.19 22.93 4.43
N LEU A 3 -2.29 23.72 3.84
CA LEU A 3 -2.61 24.94 3.08
C LEU A 3 -3.19 24.64 1.68
N PHE A 4 -3.06 23.44 1.17
CA PHE A 4 -3.53 23.03 -0.15
C PHE A 4 -4.65 21.98 -0.12
N ALA A 5 -5.06 21.52 1.06
CA ALA A 5 -6.18 20.62 1.20
C ALA A 5 -7.49 21.38 0.97
N ARG A 6 -7.95 21.40 -0.26
CA ARG A 6 -9.28 21.90 -0.61
C ARG A 6 -10.30 20.90 -0.08
N GLU A 7 -10.96 21.26 1.02
CA GLU A 7 -12.08 20.46 1.53
C GLU A 7 -13.11 20.30 0.41
N THR A 8 -13.52 19.08 0.11
CA THR A 8 -14.53 18.84 -0.91
C THR A 8 -15.85 19.50 -0.49
N ASN A 9 -16.56 20.11 -1.42
CA ASN A 9 -17.85 20.77 -1.15
C ASN A 9 -18.82 19.85 -0.40
N ALA A 10 -18.77 18.53 -0.65
CA ALA A 10 -19.57 17.54 0.06
C ALA A 10 -19.22 17.44 1.55
N PHE A 11 -17.94 17.58 1.92
CA PHE A 11 -17.50 17.59 3.31
C PHE A 11 -17.93 18.87 4.01
N LEU A 12 -17.75 20.01 3.35
CA LEU A 12 -18.18 21.32 3.87
C LEU A 12 -19.69 21.35 4.11
N THR A 13 -20.49 20.86 3.16
CA THR A 13 -21.95 20.80 3.29
C THR A 13 -22.36 19.92 4.47
N LYS A 14 -21.79 18.71 4.61
CA LYS A 14 -22.04 17.83 5.77
C LYS A 14 -21.61 18.46 7.10
N ARG A 15 -20.48 19.19 7.10
CA ARG A 15 -20.00 19.86 8.30
C ARG A 15 -20.89 21.02 8.71
N ILE A 16 -21.38 21.80 7.74
CA ILE A 16 -22.35 22.89 7.99
C ILE A 16 -23.67 22.31 8.51
N GLU A 17 -24.17 21.23 7.92
CA GLU A 17 -25.37 20.54 8.38
C GLU A 17 -25.22 20.00 9.81
N TYR A 18 -24.08 19.36 10.09
CA TYR A 18 -23.73 18.92 11.44
C TYR A 18 -23.65 20.07 12.44
N LEU A 19 -23.12 21.23 12.06
CA LEU A 19 -23.05 22.41 12.90
C LEU A 19 -24.40 23.09 13.13
N LYS A 20 -25.38 22.89 12.24
CA LYS A 20 -26.75 23.40 12.39
C LYS A 20 -27.61 22.54 13.31
N THR A 21 -27.23 21.27 13.56
CA THR A 21 -27.97 20.41 14.51
C THR A 21 -27.76 20.87 15.96
N PRO A 22 -28.79 20.80 16.83
CA PRO A 22 -28.66 21.12 18.27
C PRO A 22 -27.58 20.31 18.96
N ILE A 23 -26.95 20.89 19.99
CA ILE A 23 -25.82 20.26 20.70
C ILE A 23 -26.22 18.93 21.30
N GLU A 24 -27.43 18.84 21.87
CA GLU A 24 -27.97 17.60 22.47
C GLU A 24 -28.09 16.47 21.45
N GLU A 25 -28.54 16.78 20.25
CA GLU A 25 -28.67 15.79 19.18
C GLU A 25 -27.30 15.35 18.62
N ARG A 26 -26.30 16.24 18.63
CA ARG A 26 -24.90 15.89 18.31
C ARG A 26 -24.29 14.94 19.34
N GLU A 27 -24.54 15.21 20.63
CA GLU A 27 -24.06 14.34 21.71
C GLU A 27 -24.72 12.97 21.67
N GLN A 28 -26.04 12.89 21.38
CA GLN A 28 -26.73 11.62 21.18
C GLN A 28 -26.15 10.84 20.00
N ARG A 29 -26.01 11.45 18.84
CA ARG A 29 -25.38 10.83 17.65
C ARG A 29 -23.93 10.41 17.93
N SER A 30 -23.19 11.17 18.73
CA SER A 30 -21.82 10.81 19.13
C SER A 30 -21.81 9.61 20.08
N LYS A 31 -22.75 9.51 21.01
CA LYS A 31 -22.91 8.34 21.91
C LYS A 31 -23.33 7.10 21.15
N GLU A 32 -24.35 7.20 20.27
CA GLU A 32 -24.78 6.11 19.41
C GLU A 32 -23.66 5.62 18.47
N GLY A 33 -22.88 6.57 17.91
CA GLY A 33 -21.72 6.23 17.09
C GLY A 33 -20.59 5.54 17.88
N ARG A 34 -20.40 5.90 19.15
CA ARG A 34 -19.44 5.22 20.05
C ARG A 34 -19.93 3.83 20.44
N GLU A 35 -21.20 3.68 20.75
CA GLU A 35 -21.81 2.38 21.07
C GLU A 35 -21.81 1.43 19.86
N GLN A 36 -22.13 1.94 18.68
CA GLN A 36 -22.00 1.18 17.42
C GLN A 36 -20.57 0.78 17.11
N ASN A 37 -19.59 1.66 17.37
CA ASN A 37 -18.17 1.35 17.23
C ASN A 37 -17.69 0.36 18.30
N ALA A 38 -18.20 0.43 19.53
CA ALA A 38 -17.89 -0.54 20.57
C ALA A 38 -18.47 -1.95 20.26
N GLN A 39 -19.62 -2.04 19.59
CA GLN A 39 -20.17 -3.28 19.08
C GLN A 39 -19.42 -3.82 17.86
N GLY A 40 -18.69 -2.97 17.14
CA GLY A 40 -17.86 -3.29 15.97
C GLY A 40 -16.44 -3.73 16.30
N GLY A 41 -16.23 -4.53 17.36
CA GLY A 41 -14.91 -5.01 17.77
C GLY A 41 -14.18 -5.79 16.65
N ILE A 42 -12.85 -5.92 16.78
CA ILE A 42 -11.98 -6.59 15.81
C ILE A 42 -12.50 -8.00 15.47
N LEU A 43 -13.00 -8.74 16.45
CA LEU A 43 -13.59 -10.09 16.22
C LEU A 43 -14.81 -10.06 15.31
N THR A 44 -15.67 -9.04 15.45
CA THR A 44 -16.84 -8.85 14.57
C THR A 44 -16.40 -8.50 13.16
N ALA A 45 -15.38 -7.64 13.02
CA ALA A 45 -14.79 -7.29 11.72
C ALA A 45 -14.14 -8.51 11.05
N VAL A 46 -13.42 -9.34 11.79
CA VAL A 46 -12.84 -10.61 11.28
C VAL A 46 -13.94 -11.55 10.80
N LYS A 47 -14.96 -11.80 11.62
CA LYS A 47 -16.10 -12.65 11.22
C LYS A 47 -16.80 -12.09 9.97
N PHE A 48 -17.00 -10.78 9.90
CA PHE A 48 -17.58 -10.10 8.74
C PHE A 48 -16.71 -10.30 7.50
N ALA A 49 -15.40 -10.08 7.61
CA ALA A 49 -14.44 -10.20 6.51
C ALA A 49 -14.41 -11.64 5.94
N PHE A 50 -14.43 -12.65 6.82
CA PHE A 50 -14.47 -14.05 6.40
C PHE A 50 -15.83 -14.51 5.88
N LYS A 51 -16.92 -13.87 6.27
CA LYS A 51 -18.27 -14.19 5.77
C LYS A 51 -18.45 -13.72 4.33
N HIS A 52 -17.89 -12.56 3.94
CA HIS A 52 -18.07 -11.97 2.62
C HIS A 52 -17.01 -12.46 1.63
N ARG A 53 -17.45 -13.09 0.52
CA ARG A 53 -16.57 -13.66 -0.51
C ARG A 53 -15.57 -12.63 -1.08
N GLN A 54 -16.01 -11.40 -1.32
CA GLN A 54 -15.16 -10.34 -1.86
C GLN A 54 -14.02 -9.98 -0.90
N LEU A 55 -14.32 -9.81 0.40
CA LEU A 55 -13.30 -9.50 1.40
C LEU A 55 -12.31 -10.64 1.61
N ARG A 56 -12.75 -11.90 1.52
CA ARG A 56 -11.82 -13.05 1.56
C ARG A 56 -10.81 -13.00 0.43
N PHE A 57 -11.24 -12.72 -0.81
CA PHE A 57 -10.31 -12.58 -1.93
C PHE A 57 -9.36 -11.40 -1.75
N LEU A 58 -9.84 -10.27 -1.23
CA LEU A 58 -8.98 -9.12 -0.92
C LEU A 58 -7.95 -9.46 0.16
N ILE A 59 -8.33 -10.20 1.21
CA ILE A 59 -7.39 -10.68 2.24
C ILE A 59 -6.30 -11.54 1.62
N ILE A 60 -6.67 -12.53 0.80
CA ILE A 60 -5.69 -13.41 0.14
C ILE A 60 -4.78 -12.59 -0.78
N ALA A 61 -5.33 -11.67 -1.56
CA ALA A 61 -4.55 -10.78 -2.42
C ALA A 61 -3.56 -9.92 -1.62
N CYS A 62 -4.00 -9.34 -0.49
CA CYS A 62 -3.13 -8.60 0.41
C CYS A 62 -2.04 -9.47 1.02
N CYS A 63 -2.35 -10.69 1.46
CA CYS A 63 -1.36 -11.62 2.00
C CYS A 63 -0.28 -11.94 0.98
N CYS A 64 -0.67 -12.31 -0.25
CA CYS A 64 0.28 -12.58 -1.34
C CYS A 64 1.12 -11.34 -1.66
N PHE A 65 0.48 -10.18 -1.69
CA PHE A 65 1.11 -8.91 -1.96
C PHE A 65 2.15 -8.57 -0.89
N TYR A 66 1.80 -8.59 0.39
CA TYR A 66 2.73 -8.25 1.48
C TYR A 66 3.87 -9.27 1.60
N LEU A 67 3.61 -10.54 1.34
CA LEU A 67 4.64 -11.58 1.30
C LEU A 67 5.70 -11.28 0.22
N ALA A 68 5.27 -10.85 -0.96
CA ALA A 68 6.18 -10.53 -2.06
C ALA A 68 6.94 -9.20 -1.85
N SER A 69 6.28 -8.16 -1.28
CA SER A 69 6.85 -6.82 -1.20
C SER A 69 7.99 -6.71 -0.20
N LEU A 70 7.80 -7.24 0.99
CA LEU A 70 8.78 -7.05 2.07
C LEU A 70 10.04 -7.91 1.87
N GLY A 71 9.91 -9.05 1.19
CA GLY A 71 11.07 -9.79 0.70
C GLY A 71 11.95 -8.93 -0.20
N THR A 72 11.36 -8.28 -1.20
CA THR A 72 12.12 -7.44 -2.15
C THR A 72 12.64 -6.15 -1.54
N ALA A 73 11.88 -5.47 -0.68
CA ALA A 73 12.30 -4.23 -0.04
C ALA A 73 13.51 -4.43 0.89
N THR A 74 13.48 -5.48 1.71
CA THR A 74 14.55 -5.79 2.67
C THR A 74 15.86 -6.12 1.96
N TYR A 75 15.79 -6.71 0.77
CA TYR A 75 16.97 -7.15 0.00
C TYR A 75 17.36 -6.22 -1.13
N SER A 76 16.82 -5.01 -1.20
CA SER A 76 17.18 -4.01 -2.24
C SER A 76 18.68 -3.74 -2.31
N THR A 77 19.37 -3.67 -1.16
CA THR A 77 20.83 -3.50 -1.08
C THR A 77 21.58 -4.74 -1.58
N VAL A 78 21.09 -5.94 -1.27
CA VAL A 78 21.68 -7.19 -1.75
C VAL A 78 21.49 -7.30 -3.26
N MET A 79 20.33 -6.91 -3.77
CA MET A 79 20.07 -6.87 -5.21
C MET A 79 20.98 -5.87 -5.91
N ALA A 80 21.22 -4.69 -5.33
CA ALA A 80 22.17 -3.72 -5.87
C ALA A 80 23.61 -4.27 -5.88
N LYS A 81 24.03 -4.98 -4.84
CA LYS A 81 25.35 -5.68 -4.79
C LYS A 81 25.46 -6.79 -5.84
N SER A 82 24.40 -7.55 -6.05
CA SER A 82 24.37 -8.60 -7.08
C SER A 82 24.47 -8.05 -8.50
N ALA A 83 24.10 -6.79 -8.71
CA ALA A 83 24.32 -6.07 -9.97
C ALA A 83 25.77 -5.60 -10.20
N LEU A 84 26.73 -6.05 -9.39
CA LEU A 84 28.17 -5.71 -9.47
C LEU A 84 28.45 -4.20 -9.36
N MET A 85 27.69 -3.50 -8.52
CA MET A 85 27.86 -2.08 -8.26
C MET A 85 28.89 -1.84 -7.15
N THR A 86 29.66 -0.76 -7.28
CA THR A 86 30.51 -0.28 -6.20
C THR A 86 29.70 0.28 -5.03
N GLU A 87 30.29 0.41 -3.84
CA GLU A 87 29.58 0.95 -2.66
C GLU A 87 29.10 2.40 -2.89
N GLU A 88 29.84 3.20 -3.67
CA GLU A 88 29.44 4.56 -4.05
C GLU A 88 28.23 4.54 -4.99
N GLU A 89 28.23 3.66 -5.98
CA GLU A 89 27.12 3.48 -6.92
C GLU A 89 25.87 2.96 -6.23
N ILE A 90 26.01 2.04 -5.26
CA ILE A 90 24.91 1.56 -4.43
C ILE A 90 24.30 2.71 -3.62
N THR A 91 25.14 3.54 -3.00
CA THR A 91 24.67 4.70 -2.23
C THR A 91 23.89 5.67 -3.12
N LEU A 92 24.37 5.93 -4.33
CA LEU A 92 23.71 6.79 -5.29
C LEU A 92 22.37 6.19 -5.77
N ALA A 93 22.33 4.89 -6.06
CA ALA A 93 21.12 4.18 -6.43
C ALA A 93 20.08 4.21 -5.30
N LEU A 94 20.51 4.01 -4.06
CA LEU A 94 19.62 4.09 -2.88
C LEU A 94 19.12 5.51 -2.60
N PHE A 95 19.88 6.54 -2.98
CA PHE A 95 19.41 7.92 -2.89
C PHE A 95 18.29 8.23 -3.89
N LEU A 96 18.35 7.66 -5.09
CA LEU A 96 17.32 7.84 -6.12
C LEU A 96 16.07 6.95 -5.93
N TYR A 97 16.19 5.89 -5.15
CA TYR A 97 15.09 5.00 -4.82
C TYR A 97 13.86 5.74 -4.25
N PRO A 98 13.96 6.62 -3.23
CA PRO A 98 12.81 7.37 -2.72
C PRO A 98 12.15 8.27 -3.76
N VAL A 99 12.92 8.83 -4.69
CA VAL A 99 12.41 9.69 -5.76
C VAL A 99 11.53 8.89 -6.71
N GLY A 100 12.03 7.74 -7.18
CA GLY A 100 11.25 6.83 -8.02
C GLY A 100 10.00 6.33 -7.29
N ASN A 101 10.14 5.90 -6.04
CA ASN A 101 9.02 5.45 -5.22
C ASN A 101 7.93 6.52 -5.09
N ALA A 102 8.29 7.75 -4.73
CA ALA A 102 7.35 8.85 -4.59
C ALA A 102 6.61 9.18 -5.90
N LEU A 103 7.33 9.24 -7.03
CA LEU A 103 6.74 9.53 -8.32
C LEU A 103 5.70 8.47 -8.74
N PHE A 104 6.04 7.19 -8.65
CA PHE A 104 5.12 6.13 -9.05
C PHE A 104 3.93 5.98 -8.09
N THR A 105 4.12 6.24 -6.80
CA THR A 105 3.00 6.30 -5.84
C THR A 105 2.05 7.45 -6.15
N LEU A 106 2.57 8.64 -6.49
CA LEU A 106 1.74 9.77 -6.93
C LEU A 106 0.97 9.45 -8.21
N ILE A 107 1.63 8.83 -9.19
CA ILE A 107 1.00 8.39 -10.44
C ILE A 107 -0.12 7.40 -10.15
N SER A 108 0.08 6.46 -9.21
CA SER A 108 -0.93 5.47 -8.84
C SER A 108 -2.21 6.12 -8.28
N GLY A 109 -2.06 7.12 -7.43
CA GLY A 109 -3.20 7.91 -6.91
C GLY A 109 -3.98 8.58 -8.03
N PHE A 110 -3.27 9.29 -8.93
CA PHE A 110 -3.88 9.96 -10.07
C PHE A 110 -4.60 9.00 -11.02
N VAL A 111 -3.98 7.86 -11.34
CA VAL A 111 -4.59 6.82 -12.19
C VAL A 111 -5.83 6.23 -11.51
N SER A 112 -5.76 6.00 -10.19
CA SER A 112 -6.86 5.46 -9.40
C SER A 112 -8.09 6.36 -9.41
N ASP A 113 -7.89 7.66 -9.32
CA ASP A 113 -8.99 8.63 -9.30
C ASP A 113 -9.60 8.85 -10.69
N LYS A 114 -8.79 8.77 -11.76
CA LYS A 114 -9.25 9.03 -13.13
C LYS A 114 -9.82 7.80 -13.83
N PHE A 115 -9.19 6.64 -13.68
CA PHE A 115 -9.50 5.42 -14.44
C PHE A 115 -10.13 4.31 -13.59
N GLY A 116 -10.18 4.49 -12.28
CA GLY A 116 -10.76 3.54 -11.33
C GLY A 116 -9.79 2.45 -10.86
N ARG A 117 -10.22 1.74 -9.81
CA ARG A 117 -9.38 0.83 -9.01
C ARG A 117 -8.79 -0.34 -9.80
N LYS A 118 -9.60 -0.97 -10.66
CA LYS A 118 -9.15 -2.14 -11.46
C LYS A 118 -8.04 -1.77 -12.44
N VAL A 119 -8.21 -0.65 -13.14
CA VAL A 119 -7.22 -0.16 -14.11
C VAL A 119 -5.92 0.18 -13.39
N THR A 120 -6.01 0.81 -12.22
CA THR A 120 -4.83 1.14 -11.41
C THR A 120 -4.04 -0.09 -11.01
N ILE A 121 -4.70 -1.15 -10.51
CA ILE A 121 -4.00 -2.38 -10.12
C ILE A 121 -3.27 -2.98 -11.32
N VAL A 122 -3.93 -3.09 -12.47
CA VAL A 122 -3.32 -3.66 -13.68
C VAL A 122 -2.17 -2.78 -14.17
N ALA A 123 -2.40 -1.47 -14.30
CA ALA A 123 -1.39 -0.53 -14.78
C ALA A 123 -0.15 -0.50 -13.86
N MET A 124 -0.36 -0.44 -12.54
CA MET A 124 0.73 -0.44 -11.58
C MET A 124 1.46 -1.78 -11.53
N SER A 125 0.75 -2.91 -11.67
CA SER A 125 1.40 -4.24 -11.75
C SER A 125 2.25 -4.38 -13.02
N CYS A 126 1.76 -3.92 -14.16
CA CYS A 126 2.55 -3.88 -15.40
C CYS A 126 3.76 -2.95 -15.28
N SER A 127 3.58 -1.78 -14.67
CA SER A 127 4.66 -0.83 -14.41
C SER A 127 5.71 -1.43 -13.46
N ALA A 128 5.29 -2.10 -12.39
CA ALA A 128 6.20 -2.80 -11.48
C ALA A 128 7.02 -3.87 -12.20
N LEU A 129 6.38 -4.69 -13.03
CA LEU A 129 7.07 -5.70 -13.83
C LEU A 129 8.08 -5.07 -14.80
N THR A 130 7.70 -3.99 -15.47
CA THR A 130 8.59 -3.27 -16.40
C THR A 130 9.79 -2.70 -15.66
N CYS A 131 9.59 -2.04 -14.53
CA CYS A 131 10.68 -1.50 -13.72
C CYS A 131 11.59 -2.61 -13.16
N TYR A 132 11.03 -3.75 -12.79
CA TYR A 132 11.80 -4.90 -12.33
C TYR A 132 12.67 -5.49 -13.44
N LEU A 133 12.13 -5.62 -14.65
CA LEU A 133 12.91 -6.05 -15.83
C LEU A 133 14.02 -5.06 -16.16
N LEU A 134 13.74 -3.74 -16.10
CA LEU A 134 14.76 -2.70 -16.30
C LEU A 134 15.87 -2.81 -15.24
N PHE A 135 15.53 -3.13 -13.99
CA PHE A 135 16.53 -3.38 -12.94
C PHE A 135 17.43 -4.59 -13.30
N ILE A 136 16.84 -5.73 -13.73
CA ILE A 136 17.60 -6.91 -14.13
C ILE A 136 18.53 -6.58 -15.30
N PHE A 137 18.04 -5.92 -16.34
CA PHE A 137 18.85 -5.50 -17.49
C PHE A 137 19.94 -4.51 -17.10
N SER A 138 19.67 -3.61 -16.15
CA SER A 138 20.71 -2.67 -15.66
C SER A 138 21.90 -3.39 -15.04
N GLY A 139 21.67 -4.48 -14.31
CA GLY A 139 22.73 -5.33 -13.78
C GLY A 139 23.50 -6.08 -14.87
N MET A 140 22.78 -6.62 -15.87
CA MET A 140 23.41 -7.36 -16.98
C MET A 140 24.26 -6.48 -17.90
N PHE A 141 23.79 -5.28 -18.20
CA PHE A 141 24.45 -4.34 -19.12
C PHE A 141 25.29 -3.27 -18.44
N LYS A 142 25.45 -3.32 -17.10
CA LYS A 142 26.19 -2.34 -16.31
C LYS A 142 25.78 -0.90 -16.61
N TRP A 143 24.47 -0.66 -16.56
CA TRP A 143 23.91 0.68 -16.80
C TRP A 143 24.31 1.65 -15.67
N THR A 144 24.00 2.91 -15.87
CA THR A 144 24.31 3.94 -14.89
C THR A 144 23.56 3.69 -13.55
N PRO A 145 24.20 3.91 -12.40
CA PRO A 145 23.59 3.71 -11.09
C PRO A 145 22.30 4.53 -10.89
N TYR A 146 22.19 5.67 -11.57
CA TYR A 146 20.99 6.50 -11.58
C TYR A 146 19.78 5.76 -12.13
N LEU A 147 19.92 5.10 -13.26
CA LEU A 147 18.83 4.34 -13.90
C LEU A 147 18.45 3.12 -13.06
N THR A 148 19.43 2.44 -12.48
CA THR A 148 19.23 1.30 -11.59
C THR A 148 18.45 1.72 -10.33
N GLY A 149 18.86 2.82 -9.68
CA GLY A 149 18.15 3.35 -8.51
C GLY A 149 16.74 3.80 -8.82
N PHE A 150 16.53 4.46 -9.96
CA PHE A 150 15.21 4.85 -10.42
C PHE A 150 14.32 3.64 -10.76
N ALA A 151 14.88 2.59 -11.38
CA ALA A 151 14.16 1.36 -11.69
C ALA A 151 13.71 0.61 -10.42
N ILE A 152 14.57 0.50 -9.40
CA ILE A 152 14.20 -0.08 -8.09
C ILE A 152 13.11 0.77 -7.43
N GLY A 153 13.25 2.08 -7.43
CA GLY A 153 12.27 3.01 -6.88
C GLY A 153 10.94 2.96 -7.60
N GLY A 154 10.97 2.91 -8.93
CA GLY A 154 9.78 2.76 -9.78
C GLY A 154 9.06 1.43 -9.56
N PHE A 155 9.81 0.34 -9.43
CA PHE A 155 9.27 -0.96 -9.04
C PHE A 155 8.53 -0.88 -7.71
N MET A 156 9.18 -0.36 -6.67
CA MET A 156 8.58 -0.25 -5.34
C MET A 156 7.38 0.69 -5.32
N GLY A 157 7.48 1.87 -5.95
CA GLY A 157 6.38 2.83 -6.01
C GLY A 157 5.15 2.30 -6.75
N SER A 158 5.36 1.62 -7.88
CA SER A 158 4.29 0.96 -8.61
C SER A 158 3.67 -0.18 -7.80
N TYR A 159 4.50 -0.95 -7.14
CA TYR A 159 4.07 -2.06 -6.32
C TYR A 159 3.25 -1.58 -5.12
N TRP A 160 3.75 -0.62 -4.34
CA TRP A 160 3.01 -0.01 -3.23
C TRP A 160 1.73 0.68 -3.70
N GLY A 161 1.76 1.37 -4.85
CA GLY A 161 0.57 1.98 -5.43
C GLY A 161 -0.54 0.96 -5.75
N ALA A 162 -0.19 -0.23 -6.24
CA ALA A 162 -1.15 -1.33 -6.40
C ALA A 162 -1.65 -1.85 -5.05
N GLY A 163 -0.75 -2.05 -4.08
CA GLY A 163 -1.05 -2.56 -2.76
C GLY A 163 -1.96 -1.65 -1.94
N ASP A 164 -1.69 -0.36 -1.94
CA ASP A 164 -2.53 0.64 -1.28
C ASP A 164 -3.92 0.73 -1.90
N THR A 165 -4.02 0.52 -3.22
CA THR A 165 -5.31 0.44 -3.90
C THR A 165 -6.10 -0.79 -3.42
N ILE A 166 -5.46 -1.96 -3.29
CA ILE A 166 -6.10 -3.19 -2.83
C ILE A 166 -6.39 -3.12 -1.32
N GLY A 167 -5.35 -2.92 -0.52
CA GLY A 167 -5.41 -3.01 0.94
C GLY A 167 -6.01 -1.79 1.63
N GLY A 168 -5.82 -0.59 1.10
CA GLY A 168 -6.35 0.64 1.66
C GLY A 168 -7.74 0.95 1.12
N ILE A 169 -7.82 1.24 -0.18
CA ILE A 169 -9.03 1.81 -0.78
C ILE A 169 -10.11 0.75 -0.94
N MET A 170 -9.84 -0.37 -1.61
CA MET A 170 -10.88 -1.39 -1.87
C MET A 170 -11.38 -2.05 -0.59
N PHE A 171 -10.51 -2.26 0.40
CA PHE A 171 -10.92 -2.75 1.71
C PHE A 171 -11.90 -1.79 2.40
N SER A 172 -11.58 -0.50 2.41
CA SER A 172 -12.42 0.52 3.04
C SER A 172 -13.76 0.70 2.30
N GLU A 173 -13.75 0.65 0.97
CA GLU A 173 -14.96 0.76 0.14
C GLU A 173 -15.87 -0.48 0.28
N SER A 174 -15.30 -1.67 0.48
CA SER A 174 -16.03 -2.93 0.62
C SER A 174 -16.55 -3.18 2.05
N THR A 175 -16.27 -2.29 2.99
CA THR A 175 -16.59 -2.46 4.41
C THR A 175 -17.58 -1.40 4.87
N PRO A 176 -18.62 -1.78 5.65
CA PRO A 176 -19.53 -0.83 6.29
C PRO A 176 -18.76 0.18 7.16
N THR A 177 -19.27 1.40 7.24
CA THR A 177 -18.60 2.52 7.94
C THR A 177 -18.26 2.22 9.39
N ASN A 178 -19.11 1.48 10.11
CA ASN A 178 -18.92 1.09 11.50
C ASN A 178 -17.80 0.06 11.73
N LEU A 179 -17.42 -0.72 10.70
CA LEU A 179 -16.35 -1.73 10.79
C LEU A 179 -15.06 -1.30 10.06
N ARG A 180 -15.08 -0.15 9.40
CA ARG A 180 -13.98 0.29 8.53
C ARG A 180 -12.65 0.45 9.27
N SER A 181 -12.68 1.05 10.46
CA SER A 181 -11.48 1.19 11.30
C SER A 181 -10.91 -0.17 11.73
N SER A 182 -11.77 -1.09 12.15
CA SER A 182 -11.36 -2.43 12.57
C SER A 182 -10.78 -3.25 11.40
N VAL A 183 -11.33 -3.10 10.21
CA VAL A 183 -10.81 -3.75 8.99
C VAL A 183 -9.47 -3.16 8.57
N THR A 184 -9.27 -1.87 8.73
CA THR A 184 -7.95 -1.23 8.51
C THR A 184 -6.88 -1.80 9.46
N VAL A 185 -7.23 -2.00 10.74
CA VAL A 185 -6.34 -2.66 11.71
C VAL A 185 -5.99 -4.09 11.26
N ILE A 186 -6.96 -4.86 10.76
CA ILE A 186 -6.70 -6.21 10.22
C ILE A 186 -5.71 -6.14 9.06
N ASN A 187 -5.88 -5.19 8.13
CA ASN A 187 -4.95 -5.00 7.01
C ASN A 187 -3.52 -4.67 7.50
N THR A 188 -3.38 -3.81 8.49
CA THR A 188 -2.08 -3.47 9.10
C THR A 188 -1.44 -4.68 9.77
N LEU A 189 -2.23 -5.49 10.48
CA LEU A 189 -1.75 -6.74 11.09
C LEU A 189 -1.29 -7.74 10.03
N LEU A 190 -2.05 -7.89 8.94
CA LEU A 190 -1.67 -8.75 7.81
C LEU A 190 -0.35 -8.29 7.19
N ASN A 191 -0.16 -6.99 6.99
CA ASN A 191 1.10 -6.43 6.51
C ASN A 191 2.27 -6.80 7.43
N GLY A 192 2.13 -6.60 8.74
CA GLY A 192 3.20 -6.93 9.70
C GLY A 192 3.53 -8.41 9.74
N VAL A 193 2.51 -9.27 9.81
CA VAL A 193 2.70 -10.75 9.89
C VAL A 193 3.28 -11.30 8.60
N MET A 194 2.70 -10.94 7.44
CA MET A 194 3.17 -11.43 6.14
C MET A 194 4.56 -10.89 5.80
N GLY A 195 4.86 -9.66 6.20
CA GLY A 195 6.19 -9.09 6.05
C GLY A 195 7.25 -9.77 6.90
N GLY A 196 6.93 -10.08 8.14
CA GLY A 196 7.81 -10.88 9.00
C GLY A 196 8.07 -12.27 8.42
N LEU A 197 7.02 -12.95 7.94
CA LEU A 197 7.15 -14.25 7.26
C LEU A 197 8.00 -14.15 5.99
N ALA A 198 7.81 -13.11 5.17
CA ALA A 198 8.62 -12.89 3.97
C ALA A 198 10.11 -12.79 4.30
N THR A 199 10.45 -12.03 5.34
CA THR A 199 11.84 -11.86 5.78
C THR A 199 12.43 -13.22 6.22
N VAL A 200 11.70 -14.00 7.01
CA VAL A 200 12.16 -15.33 7.47
C VAL A 200 12.34 -16.29 6.28
N ILE A 201 11.37 -16.35 5.38
CA ILE A 201 11.44 -17.19 4.17
C ILE A 201 12.66 -16.81 3.33
N THR A 202 12.89 -15.52 3.13
CA THR A 202 14.02 -15.06 2.32
C THR A 202 15.36 -15.37 3.01
N MET A 203 15.46 -15.24 4.34
CA MET A 203 16.66 -15.63 5.09
C MET A 203 16.98 -17.12 4.94
N ILE A 204 15.97 -17.98 4.88
CA ILE A 204 16.14 -19.42 4.68
C ILE A 204 16.52 -19.76 3.24
N LEU A 205 15.95 -19.04 2.27
CA LEU A 205 16.18 -19.31 0.84
C LEU A 205 17.51 -18.73 0.33
N LEU A 206 17.97 -17.62 0.89
CA LEU A 206 19.18 -16.93 0.43
C LEU A 206 20.45 -17.82 0.38
N PRO A 207 20.74 -18.69 1.37
CA PRO A 207 21.89 -19.59 1.33
C PRO A 207 21.71 -20.80 0.41
N ILE A 208 20.48 -21.08 -0.06
CA ILE A 208 20.15 -22.25 -0.90
C ILE A 208 20.23 -21.90 -2.39
N ILE A 209 20.03 -20.62 -2.71
CA ILE A 209 20.08 -20.12 -4.11
C ILE A 209 21.49 -19.57 -4.34
N PRO A 210 22.31 -20.23 -5.17
CA PRO A 210 23.68 -19.83 -5.48
C PRO A 210 23.73 -18.50 -6.22
#